data_b755a557b2f6ffc2603f5ae8f1d87aa9
#
_entry.id   b755a557b2f6ffc2603f5ae8f1d87aa9
#
_cell.length_a   1.000
_cell.length_b   1.000
_cell.length_c   1.000
_cell.angle_alpha   90.00
_cell.angle_beta   90.00
_cell.angle_gamma   90.00
#
_symmetry.space_group_name_H-M   'P 1'
#
loop_
_entity.id
_entity.type
_entity.pdbx_description
1 polymer ?
#
loop_
_entity_poly.entity_id
_entity_poly.type
_entity_poly.pdbx_seq_one_letter_code
_entity_poly.pdbx_strand_id
1 'polypeptide(L)' 'MITFYRLWDRLNRSGKKQKDLKDILSPATINKLRKNEIVTTDTINKICIYLECQPEDILEFQPEEPDKE' A
#
# COMPACT_ATOMS: atom_id res chain seq x y z
N MET A 1 -13.59 -1.81 1.60
CA MET A 1 -12.45 -1.03 2.13
C MET A 1 -11.24 -1.16 1.21
N ILE A 2 -10.38 -0.20 1.24
CA ILE A 2 -9.14 -0.26 0.46
C ILE A 2 -8.11 -1.07 1.25
N THR A 3 -7.44 -1.98 0.58
CA THR A 3 -6.39 -2.76 1.21
C THR A 3 -5.11 -2.60 0.41
N PHE A 4 -3.98 -2.87 1.05
CA PHE A 4 -2.68 -2.71 0.42
C PHE A 4 -1.93 -4.04 0.31
N TYR A 5 -2.66 -5.14 0.24
CA TYR A 5 -2.02 -6.44 0.15
C TYR A 5 -1.16 -6.58 -1.10
N ARG A 6 -1.61 -5.96 -2.20
CA ARG A 6 -0.86 -6.01 -3.44
C ARG A 6 0.48 -5.28 -3.33
N LEU A 7 0.54 -4.26 -2.47
CA LEU A 7 1.78 -3.54 -2.24
C LEU A 7 2.85 -4.47 -1.72
N TRP A 8 2.50 -5.30 -0.72
CA TRP A 8 3.49 -6.19 -0.12
C TRP A 8 3.94 -7.25 -1.10
N ASP A 9 3.02 -7.75 -1.91
CA ASP A 9 3.36 -8.73 -2.93
C ASP A 9 4.27 -8.11 -3.99
N ARG A 10 3.93 -6.89 -4.43
CA ARG A 10 4.72 -6.20 -5.44
C ARG A 10 6.12 -5.91 -4.92
N LEU A 11 6.20 -5.48 -3.68
CA LEU A 11 7.47 -5.18 -3.04
C LEU A 11 8.34 -6.43 -3.00
N ASN A 12 7.75 -7.54 -2.59
CA ASN A 12 8.46 -8.80 -2.49
C ASN A 12 8.95 -9.26 -3.86
N ARG A 13 8.12 -9.12 -4.89
CA ARG A 13 8.50 -9.50 -6.24
C ARG A 13 9.62 -8.62 -6.79
N SER A 14 9.72 -7.40 -6.30
CA SER A 14 10.77 -6.49 -6.73
C SER A 14 12.08 -6.71 -5.96
N GLY A 15 12.10 -7.67 -5.06
CA GLY A 15 13.29 -7.93 -4.28
C GLY A 15 13.52 -6.93 -3.16
N LYS A 16 12.51 -6.14 -2.83
CA LYS A 16 12.62 -5.12 -1.80
C LYS A 16 11.91 -5.59 -0.54
N LYS A 17 12.22 -4.96 0.57
CA LYS A 17 11.62 -5.29 1.84
C LYS A 17 10.83 -4.12 2.37
N GLN A 18 9.94 -4.38 3.32
CA GLN A 18 9.14 -3.31 3.90
C GLN A 18 10.02 -2.20 4.47
N LYS A 19 11.14 -2.56 5.07
CA LYS A 19 12.02 -1.55 5.65
C LYS A 19 12.60 -0.61 4.61
N ASP A 20 12.65 -1.03 3.36
CA ASP A 20 13.18 -0.17 2.30
C ASP A 20 12.25 1.00 2.03
N LEU A 21 10.99 0.89 2.41
CA LEU A 21 10.05 1.99 2.25
C LEU A 21 10.40 3.18 3.14
N LYS A 22 11.22 2.97 4.15
CA LYS A 22 11.62 4.07 5.02
C LYS A 22 12.40 5.13 4.26
N ASP A 23 12.92 4.79 3.09
CA ASP A 23 13.64 5.76 2.28
C ASP A 23 12.71 6.79 1.67
N ILE A 24 11.43 6.49 1.55
CA ILE A 24 10.47 7.39 0.92
C ILE A 24 9.29 7.72 1.81
N LEU A 25 9.06 6.95 2.87
CA LEU A 25 7.89 7.13 3.74
C LEU A 25 8.31 7.11 5.19
N SER A 26 7.54 7.82 6.02
CA SER A 26 7.80 7.80 7.45
C SER A 26 7.33 6.47 8.04
N PRO A 27 7.88 6.06 9.19
CA PRO A 27 7.43 4.83 9.82
C PRO A 27 5.94 4.84 10.15
N ALA A 28 5.39 5.99 10.49
CA ALA A 28 3.96 6.09 10.78
C ALA A 28 3.14 5.76 9.55
N THR A 29 3.55 6.25 8.38
CA THR A 29 2.84 5.98 7.14
C THR A 29 2.95 4.51 6.76
N ILE A 30 4.12 3.91 6.94
CA ILE A 30 4.29 2.49 6.65
C ILE A 30 3.37 1.66 7.54
N ASN A 31 3.25 2.05 8.79
CA ASN A 31 2.38 1.35 9.72
C ASN A 31 0.91 1.45 9.31
N LYS A 32 0.51 2.61 8.79
CA LYS A 32 -0.85 2.78 8.27
C LYS A 32 -1.10 1.86 7.09
N LEU A 33 -0.11 1.70 6.22
CA LEU A 33 -0.25 0.81 5.08
C LEU A 33 -0.42 -0.63 5.54
N ARG A 34 0.29 -1.03 6.58
CA ARG A 34 0.16 -2.39 7.09
C ARG A 34 -1.22 -2.65 7.66
N LYS A 35 -1.85 -1.62 8.23
CA LYS A 35 -3.16 -1.77 8.84
C LYS A 35 -4.28 -1.42 7.89
N ASN A 36 -3.96 -1.11 6.65
CA ASN A 36 -4.96 -0.70 5.65
C ASN A 36 -5.71 0.55 6.10
N GLU A 37 -4.99 1.47 6.72
CA GLU A 37 -5.56 2.74 7.14
C GLU A 37 -5.44 3.77 6.05
N ILE A 38 -6.12 4.88 6.21
CA ILE A 38 -6.14 5.93 5.20
C ILE A 38 -4.76 6.56 5.06
N VAL A 39 -4.30 6.67 3.82
CA VAL A 39 -3.08 7.41 3.50
C VAL A 39 -3.42 8.40 2.39
N THR A 40 -2.56 9.38 2.19
CA THR A 40 -2.81 10.39 1.16
C THR A 40 -2.44 9.87 -0.21
N THR A 41 -2.99 10.50 -1.24
CA THR A 41 -2.63 10.14 -2.61
C THR A 41 -1.17 10.47 -2.88
N ASP A 42 -0.59 11.43 -2.16
CA ASP A 42 0.83 11.72 -2.29
C ASP A 42 1.66 10.50 -1.89
N THR A 43 1.25 9.80 -0.85
CA THR A 43 1.90 8.56 -0.43
C THR A 43 1.82 7.52 -1.54
N ILE A 44 0.64 7.37 -2.14
CA ILE A 44 0.46 6.43 -3.24
C ILE A 44 1.37 6.81 -4.40
N ASN A 45 1.44 8.10 -4.71
CA ASN A 45 2.28 8.59 -5.79
C ASN A 45 3.75 8.21 -5.56
N LYS A 46 4.23 8.40 -4.34
CA LYS A 46 5.62 8.09 -4.01
C LYS A 46 5.92 6.61 -4.17
N ILE A 47 4.98 5.77 -3.76
CA ILE A 47 5.15 4.33 -3.88
C ILE A 47 5.17 3.91 -5.34
N CYS A 48 4.27 4.49 -6.14
CA CYS A 48 4.22 4.16 -7.57
C CYS A 48 5.52 4.55 -8.27
N ILE A 49 6.08 5.68 -7.92
CA ILE A 49 7.36 6.10 -8.50
C ILE A 49 8.45 5.15 -8.06
N TYR A 50 8.47 4.79 -6.79
CA TYR A 50 9.52 3.95 -6.24
C TYR A 50 9.51 2.55 -6.86
N LEU A 51 8.32 1.98 -7.06
CA LEU A 51 8.19 0.64 -7.60
C LEU A 51 7.91 0.63 -9.10
N GLU A 52 7.79 1.83 -9.70
CA GLU A 52 7.53 1.95 -11.14
C GLU A 52 6.30 1.16 -11.53
N CYS A 53 5.20 1.43 -10.87
CA CYS A 53 3.96 0.71 -11.10
C CYS A 53 2.77 1.64 -11.01
N GLN A 54 1.59 1.10 -11.24
CA GLN A 54 0.36 1.86 -11.19
C GLN A 54 -0.30 1.67 -9.83
N PRO A 55 -1.19 2.58 -9.43
CA PRO A 55 -1.88 2.41 -8.14
C PRO A 55 -2.60 1.09 -8.00
N GLU A 56 -3.16 0.58 -9.09
CA GLU A 56 -3.88 -0.69 -9.04
C GLU A 56 -2.95 -1.87 -8.74
N ASP A 57 -1.64 -1.66 -8.86
CA ASP A 57 -0.69 -2.72 -8.55
C ASP A 57 -0.35 -2.78 -7.07
N ILE A 58 -0.76 -1.77 -6.29
CA ILE A 58 -0.40 -1.72 -4.88
C ILE A 58 -1.61 -1.66 -3.96
N LEU A 59 -2.78 -1.34 -4.48
CA LEU A 59 -3.97 -1.30 -3.64
C LEU A 59 -5.16 -1.86 -4.41
N GLU A 60 -6.19 -2.24 -3.67
CA GLU A 60 -7.42 -2.68 -4.31
C GLU A 60 -8.57 -2.42 -3.35
N PHE A 61 -9.75 -2.30 -3.92
CA PHE A 61 -10.95 -2.13 -3.14
C PHE A 61 -11.55 -3.51 -2.89
N GLN A 62 -11.82 -3.79 -1.64
CA GLN A 62 -12.51 -5.03 -1.29
C GLN A 62 -13.86 -4.63 -0.73
N PRO A 63 -14.95 -5.05 -1.39
CA PRO A 63 -16.28 -4.70 -0.90
C PRO A 63 -16.47 -5.26 0.48
N GLU A 64 -17.01 -4.45 1.34
CA GLU A 64 -17.36 -4.96 2.65
C GLU A 64 -18.62 -5.74 2.50
N GLU A 65 -18.71 -6.84 3.20
CA GLU A 65 -19.93 -7.59 3.15
C GLU A 65 -21.04 -6.76 3.66
N PRO A 66 -22.18 -6.80 3.02
CA PRO A 66 -23.32 -6.10 3.54
C PRO A 66 -23.56 -6.63 4.92
N ASP A 67 -23.95 -5.75 5.76
CA ASP A 67 -24.23 -6.12 7.04
C ASP A 67 -25.27 -7.08 7.04
N LYS A 68 -25.12 -8.07 7.54
CA LYS A 68 -26.03 -9.02 7.39
C LYS A 68 -27.18 -8.66 8.12
N GLU A 69 -27.52 -7.99 8.05
CA GLU A 69 -28.50 -7.74 8.69
C GLU A 69 -29.30 -7.57 8.35
#